data_0cf34561441f350446fcea33808b7b4e
#
_entry.id   0cf34561441f350446fcea33808b7b4e
#
_cell.length_a   1.000
_cell.length_b   1.000
_cell.length_c   1.000
_cell.angle_alpha   90.00
_cell.angle_beta   90.00
_cell.angle_gamma   90.00
#
_symmetry.space_group_name_H-M   'P 1'
#
loop_
_entity.id
_entity.type
_entity.pdbx_description
1 polymer ?
#
loop_
_entity_poly.entity_id
_entity_poly.type
_entity_poly.pdbx_seq_one_letter_code
_entity_poly.pdbx_strand_id
1 'polypeptide(L)'
;MKNNLLQFTNSISKRLFLILLLGLIPLALSASSAKVPSIGPVRFEFVIFGLILLGVALLHKQTFWVAVTGLTVLLIFKFVFDPGFHFIEHLFGQNSMHDQLLNKNLRQGEWGIILNLMGLLLGFAILAKIFEESGVPDILPRYLPDDWRGPFLLLVFVCVISSFLDNIAAALIGGAIAIVVFKNRVHIGFIAAIVAASNAGGSGSVVGDTTTTMMWIDGVSPFNVLHGFIAALTALLFFAWFASHQQDKYQRIQKDASPGAKVDWIKLLIVLLMLVGAILSNFLYDMPALGVWIAILIGALLRPVPWKEVPGAIKGTIFLLCLVFCASLMPVEDLPNASWVTALVLGFVSAVFDNIPLTKLCLDQGHYDWGMLAYSVGFGGSMIWFGSSAGVAITNKFPEARNVGRWIKDGWHVAVAYIIGFAILYLVMGWEPADNREHKIVNCPVPGCPMANKTVSGK
;
A
#
# COMPACT_ATOMS: atom_id res chain seq x y z
N MET A 1 33.96 -6.31 -11.77
CA MET A 1 33.23 -6.29 -10.49
C MET A 1 31.72 -6.35 -10.66
N LYS A 2 31.06 -5.62 -11.59
CA LYS A 2 29.60 -5.67 -11.81
C LYS A 2 29.05 -7.07 -12.18
N ASN A 3 29.75 -7.84 -12.99
CA ASN A 3 29.31 -9.19 -13.41
C ASN A 3 29.38 -10.24 -12.27
N ASN A 4 30.31 -10.10 -11.35
CA ASN A 4 30.44 -11.01 -10.20
C ASN A 4 29.36 -10.74 -9.15
N LEU A 5 28.90 -9.49 -8.97
CA LEU A 5 27.79 -9.13 -8.10
C LEU A 5 26.45 -9.63 -8.65
N LEU A 6 26.22 -9.56 -9.96
CA LEU A 6 25.01 -10.10 -10.62
C LEU A 6 24.94 -11.63 -10.55
N GLN A 7 26.07 -12.33 -10.66
CA GLN A 7 26.14 -13.79 -10.45
C GLN A 7 25.93 -14.17 -8.98
N PHE A 8 26.44 -13.39 -8.04
CA PHE A 8 26.26 -13.64 -6.60
C PHE A 8 24.81 -13.41 -6.15
N THR A 9 24.14 -12.37 -6.64
CA THR A 9 22.72 -12.09 -6.35
C THR A 9 21.77 -13.11 -6.99
N ASN A 10 22.05 -13.59 -8.20
CA ASN A 10 21.33 -14.71 -8.82
C ASN A 10 21.53 -16.03 -8.06
N SER A 11 22.69 -16.21 -7.43
CA SER A 11 22.99 -17.38 -6.58
C SER A 11 22.19 -17.39 -5.28
N ILE A 12 21.95 -16.23 -4.65
CA ILE A 12 21.20 -16.10 -3.39
C ILE A 12 19.70 -16.38 -3.61
N SER A 13 19.09 -15.83 -4.66
CA SER A 13 17.67 -16.08 -4.95
C SER A 13 17.41 -17.54 -5.31
N LYS A 14 18.32 -18.18 -6.06
CA LYS A 14 18.28 -19.63 -6.33
C LYS A 14 18.46 -20.47 -5.07
N ARG A 15 19.36 -20.07 -4.16
CA ARG A 15 19.56 -20.77 -2.88
C ARG A 15 18.36 -20.59 -1.95
N LEU A 16 17.75 -19.41 -1.87
CA LEU A 16 16.54 -19.18 -1.08
C LEU A 16 15.37 -20.02 -1.62
N PHE A 17 15.19 -20.05 -2.94
CA PHE A 17 14.21 -20.91 -3.60
C PHE A 17 14.46 -22.41 -3.29
N LEU A 18 15.72 -22.85 -3.38
CA LEU A 18 16.10 -24.22 -3.07
C LEU A 18 15.87 -24.58 -1.60
N ILE A 19 16.18 -23.68 -0.68
CA ILE A 19 15.95 -23.86 0.77
C ILE A 19 14.45 -23.94 1.07
N LEU A 20 13.62 -23.07 0.46
CA LEU A 20 12.17 -23.15 0.57
C LEU A 20 11.62 -24.44 -0.04
N LEU A 21 12.12 -24.86 -1.21
CA LEU A 21 11.72 -26.09 -1.88
C LEU A 21 12.16 -27.35 -1.09
N LEU A 22 13.40 -27.37 -0.57
CA LEU A 22 13.93 -28.45 0.26
C LEU A 22 13.24 -28.52 1.63
N GLY A 23 12.78 -27.37 2.17
CA GLY A 23 11.96 -27.31 3.39
C GLY A 23 10.58 -27.93 3.22
N LEU A 24 10.06 -28.02 1.99
CA LEU A 24 8.78 -28.67 1.66
C LEU A 24 8.90 -30.22 1.57
N ILE A 25 10.10 -30.79 1.32
CA ILE A 25 10.30 -32.22 1.14
C ILE A 25 10.01 -33.01 2.42
N PRO A 26 10.49 -32.64 3.62
CA PRO A 26 10.15 -33.35 4.86
C PRO A 26 8.66 -33.30 5.19
N LEU A 27 7.99 -32.18 4.79
CA LEU A 27 6.55 -32.03 4.95
C LEU A 27 5.74 -32.92 4.00
N ALA A 28 6.20 -33.11 2.75
CA ALA A 28 5.60 -34.05 1.81
C ALA A 28 5.60 -35.49 2.35
N LEU A 29 6.64 -35.88 3.09
CA LEU A 29 6.76 -37.18 3.73
C LEU A 29 5.83 -37.35 4.94
N SER A 30 5.39 -36.26 5.58
CA SER A 30 4.47 -36.27 6.72
C SER A 30 2.99 -36.20 6.31
N ALA A 31 2.67 -35.95 5.06
CA ALA A 31 1.33 -35.71 4.53
C ALA A 31 0.44 -36.93 4.35
N SER A 32 0.77 -38.06 4.97
CA SER A 32 -0.11 -39.24 4.99
C SER A 32 -1.34 -39.10 5.91
N SER A 33 -1.49 -37.99 6.63
CA SER A 33 -2.66 -37.68 7.45
C SER A 33 -3.42 -36.46 6.85
N ALA A 34 -4.73 -36.56 6.81
CA ALA A 34 -5.67 -35.61 6.19
C ALA A 34 -5.72 -34.18 6.81
N LYS A 35 -4.62 -33.70 7.40
CA LYS A 35 -4.51 -32.36 7.97
C LYS A 35 -3.41 -31.57 7.30
N VAL A 36 -3.71 -30.30 6.96
CA VAL A 36 -2.70 -29.36 6.46
C VAL A 36 -1.57 -29.22 7.49
N PRO A 37 -0.29 -29.30 7.07
CA PRO A 37 0.85 -29.24 7.97
C PRO A 37 0.87 -27.96 8.83
N SER A 38 1.20 -28.10 10.12
CA SER A 38 1.30 -26.99 11.08
C SER A 38 2.52 -27.13 11.99
N ILE A 39 3.07 -26.01 12.45
CA ILE A 39 4.13 -25.95 13.46
C ILE A 39 3.49 -25.43 14.76
N GLY A 40 3.11 -26.33 15.65
CA GLY A 40 2.32 -25.98 16.83
C GLY A 40 0.93 -25.44 16.42
N PRO A 41 0.51 -24.26 16.89
CA PRO A 41 -0.76 -23.66 16.52
C PRO A 41 -0.73 -22.95 15.17
N VAL A 42 0.46 -22.76 14.54
CA VAL A 42 0.61 -21.96 13.33
C VAL A 42 0.62 -22.87 12.10
N ARG A 43 -0.31 -22.65 11.16
CA ARG A 43 -0.34 -23.36 9.88
C ARG A 43 0.86 -22.96 9.03
N PHE A 44 1.34 -23.91 8.23
CA PHE A 44 2.58 -23.75 7.47
C PHE A 44 2.49 -22.69 6.37
N GLU A 45 1.28 -22.39 5.88
CA GLU A 45 1.02 -21.28 4.96
C GLU A 45 1.51 -19.94 5.53
N PHE A 46 1.24 -19.67 6.81
CA PHE A 46 1.72 -18.43 7.46
C PHE A 46 3.24 -18.40 7.60
N VAL A 47 3.88 -19.56 7.80
CA VAL A 47 5.35 -19.64 7.85
C VAL A 47 5.94 -19.28 6.48
N ILE A 48 5.40 -19.88 5.39
CA ILE A 48 5.83 -19.56 4.02
C ILE A 48 5.60 -18.07 3.73
N PHE A 49 4.41 -17.56 4.05
CA PHE A 49 4.06 -16.17 3.82
C PHE A 49 4.96 -15.22 4.62
N GLY A 50 5.21 -15.50 5.90
CA GLY A 50 6.15 -14.75 6.72
C GLY A 50 7.58 -14.73 6.16
N LEU A 51 8.05 -15.88 5.60
CA LEU A 51 9.34 -15.95 4.92
C LEU A 51 9.37 -15.13 3.62
N ILE A 52 8.26 -15.09 2.87
CA ILE A 52 8.13 -14.22 1.67
C ILE A 52 8.25 -12.75 2.10
N LEU A 53 7.49 -12.32 3.10
CA LEU A 53 7.52 -10.94 3.60
C LEU A 53 8.91 -10.57 4.16
N LEU A 54 9.53 -11.46 4.92
CA LEU A 54 10.90 -11.28 5.41
C LEU A 54 11.90 -11.22 4.25
N GLY A 55 11.73 -12.06 3.23
CA GLY A 55 12.53 -12.03 2.01
C GLY A 55 12.42 -10.69 1.27
N VAL A 56 11.21 -10.13 1.16
CA VAL A 56 10.97 -8.80 0.58
C VAL A 56 11.69 -7.72 1.40
N ALA A 57 11.58 -7.76 2.73
CA ALA A 57 12.22 -6.79 3.63
C ALA A 57 13.75 -6.84 3.57
N LEU A 58 14.33 -8.03 3.52
CA LEU A 58 15.80 -8.22 3.51
C LEU A 58 16.41 -8.07 2.12
N LEU A 59 15.70 -8.49 1.07
CA LEU A 59 16.17 -8.51 -0.32
C LEU A 59 15.52 -7.42 -1.18
N HIS A 60 15.41 -6.21 -0.66
CA HIS A 60 14.71 -5.06 -1.27
C HIS A 60 15.14 -4.74 -2.72
N LYS A 61 16.31 -5.20 -3.19
CA LYS A 61 16.73 -5.08 -4.61
C LYS A 61 16.13 -6.16 -5.52
N GLN A 62 15.53 -7.21 -4.96
CA GLN A 62 15.02 -8.37 -5.67
C GLN A 62 13.57 -8.70 -5.30
N THR A 63 12.83 -7.73 -4.75
CA THR A 63 11.46 -7.88 -4.26
C THR A 63 10.53 -8.55 -5.27
N PHE A 64 10.64 -8.19 -6.55
CA PHE A 64 9.89 -8.81 -7.65
C PHE A 64 10.11 -10.34 -7.72
N TRP A 65 11.38 -10.78 -7.70
CA TRP A 65 11.69 -12.20 -7.79
C TRP A 65 11.29 -12.96 -6.53
N VAL A 66 11.45 -12.33 -5.36
CA VAL A 66 11.02 -12.91 -4.08
C VAL A 66 9.51 -13.13 -4.07
N ALA A 67 8.72 -12.15 -4.52
CA ALA A 67 7.27 -12.27 -4.54
C ALA A 67 6.79 -13.32 -5.56
N VAL A 68 7.33 -13.33 -6.78
CA VAL A 68 6.95 -14.30 -7.82
C VAL A 68 7.32 -15.73 -7.40
N THR A 69 8.54 -15.95 -6.89
CA THR A 69 8.96 -17.28 -6.43
C THR A 69 8.19 -17.70 -5.18
N GLY A 70 7.93 -16.76 -4.26
CA GLY A 70 7.15 -17.00 -3.06
C GLY A 70 5.72 -17.43 -3.38
N LEU A 71 5.04 -16.72 -4.27
CA LEU A 71 3.71 -17.08 -4.75
C LEU A 71 3.71 -18.48 -5.40
N THR A 72 4.72 -18.77 -6.24
CA THR A 72 4.84 -20.08 -6.87
C THR A 72 4.96 -21.20 -5.83
N VAL A 73 5.81 -21.00 -4.82
CA VAL A 73 5.99 -21.99 -3.73
C VAL A 73 4.70 -22.17 -2.94
N LEU A 74 4.01 -21.08 -2.61
CA LEU A 74 2.75 -21.11 -1.86
C LEU A 74 1.64 -21.81 -2.65
N LEU A 75 1.53 -21.57 -3.95
CA LEU A 75 0.57 -22.27 -4.83
C LEU A 75 0.89 -23.78 -4.90
N ILE A 76 2.17 -24.16 -5.08
CA ILE A 76 2.56 -25.58 -5.06
C ILE A 76 2.18 -26.20 -3.72
N PHE A 77 2.43 -25.51 -2.60
CA PHE A 77 2.04 -25.98 -1.28
C PHE A 77 0.53 -26.20 -1.19
N LYS A 78 -0.29 -25.23 -1.62
CA LYS A 78 -1.75 -25.36 -1.64
C LYS A 78 -2.23 -26.54 -2.49
N PHE A 79 -1.70 -26.71 -3.71
CA PHE A 79 -2.07 -27.84 -4.57
C PHE A 79 -1.71 -29.21 -4.00
N VAL A 80 -0.62 -29.30 -3.23
CA VAL A 80 -0.14 -30.58 -2.67
C VAL A 80 -0.83 -30.92 -1.35
N PHE A 81 -1.05 -29.92 -0.46
CA PHE A 81 -1.45 -30.15 0.92
C PHE A 81 -2.86 -29.71 1.27
N ASP A 82 -3.56 -29.02 0.37
CA ASP A 82 -4.93 -28.58 0.56
C ASP A 82 -5.84 -29.14 -0.54
N PRO A 83 -6.41 -30.35 -0.35
CA PRO A 83 -7.27 -31.00 -1.37
C PRO A 83 -8.53 -30.19 -1.69
N GLY A 84 -8.96 -29.28 -0.80
CA GLY A 84 -10.12 -28.39 -1.02
C GLY A 84 -9.78 -27.15 -1.83
N PHE A 85 -8.52 -26.90 -2.16
CA PHE A 85 -8.12 -25.71 -2.89
C PHE A 85 -8.34 -25.86 -4.39
N HIS A 86 -9.26 -25.08 -4.94
CA HIS A 86 -9.55 -24.99 -6.38
C HIS A 86 -9.11 -23.63 -6.93
N PHE A 87 -7.95 -23.58 -7.58
CA PHE A 87 -7.35 -22.34 -8.09
C PHE A 87 -8.28 -21.51 -8.97
N ILE A 88 -9.02 -22.14 -9.88
CA ILE A 88 -9.94 -21.47 -10.80
C ILE A 88 -11.09 -20.82 -10.02
N GLU A 89 -11.66 -21.53 -9.06
CA GLU A 89 -12.74 -21.00 -8.22
C GLU A 89 -12.23 -19.89 -7.28
N HIS A 90 -11.04 -20.05 -6.73
CA HIS A 90 -10.43 -19.01 -5.89
C HIS A 90 -10.19 -17.72 -6.70
N LEU A 91 -9.71 -17.85 -7.95
CA LEU A 91 -9.41 -16.69 -8.79
C LEU A 91 -10.68 -16.07 -9.41
N PHE A 92 -11.57 -16.89 -10.00
CA PHE A 92 -12.70 -16.41 -10.81
C PHE A 92 -14.07 -16.60 -10.16
N GLY A 93 -14.15 -17.30 -9.01
CA GLY A 93 -15.42 -17.69 -8.40
C GLY A 93 -16.12 -18.81 -9.17
N GLN A 94 -17.38 -19.07 -8.80
CA GLN A 94 -18.22 -20.13 -9.40
C GLN A 94 -19.19 -19.59 -10.46
N ASN A 95 -19.50 -18.28 -10.40
CA ASN A 95 -20.40 -17.65 -11.36
C ASN A 95 -19.75 -17.48 -12.73
N SER A 96 -20.53 -17.46 -13.80
CA SER A 96 -20.00 -17.23 -15.14
C SER A 96 -19.37 -15.83 -15.23
N MET A 97 -18.25 -15.70 -15.97
CA MET A 97 -17.59 -14.40 -16.16
C MET A 97 -18.50 -13.36 -16.83
N HIS A 98 -19.41 -13.81 -17.71
CA HIS A 98 -20.40 -12.95 -18.35
C HIS A 98 -21.34 -12.32 -17.31
N ASP A 99 -21.88 -13.10 -16.38
CA ASP A 99 -22.79 -12.61 -15.35
C ASP A 99 -22.08 -11.70 -14.34
N GLN A 100 -20.82 -12.03 -14.00
CA GLN A 100 -20.00 -11.20 -13.11
C GLN A 100 -19.63 -9.84 -13.73
N LEU A 101 -19.47 -9.75 -15.06
CA LEU A 101 -19.22 -8.49 -15.76
C LEU A 101 -20.47 -7.62 -15.85
N LEU A 102 -21.64 -8.21 -16.05
CA LEU A 102 -22.90 -7.48 -16.19
C LEU A 102 -23.48 -7.08 -14.83
N ASN A 103 -23.32 -7.90 -13.81
CA ASN A 103 -23.89 -7.65 -12.48
C ASN A 103 -22.81 -7.69 -11.41
N LYS A 104 -22.50 -6.51 -10.86
CA LYS A 104 -21.49 -6.36 -9.82
C LYS A 104 -21.76 -7.21 -8.56
N ASN A 105 -23.03 -7.47 -8.23
CA ASN A 105 -23.43 -8.27 -7.07
C ASN A 105 -23.14 -9.77 -7.22
N LEU A 106 -22.87 -10.23 -8.45
CA LEU A 106 -22.54 -11.63 -8.74
C LEU A 106 -21.02 -11.87 -8.82
N ARG A 107 -20.21 -10.83 -8.61
CA ARG A 107 -18.74 -10.95 -8.63
C ARG A 107 -18.24 -11.78 -7.48
N GLN A 108 -17.36 -12.72 -7.81
CA GLN A 108 -16.75 -13.66 -6.88
C GLN A 108 -15.26 -13.82 -7.24
N GLY A 109 -14.48 -14.37 -6.29
CA GLY A 109 -13.06 -14.61 -6.49
C GLY A 109 -12.20 -13.33 -6.48
N GLU A 110 -10.90 -13.51 -6.70
CA GLU A 110 -9.90 -12.46 -6.56
C GLU A 110 -9.68 -11.62 -7.83
N TRP A 111 -10.21 -12.06 -8.99
CA TRP A 111 -9.95 -11.41 -10.29
C TRP A 111 -10.34 -9.93 -10.32
N GLY A 112 -11.44 -9.56 -9.65
CA GLY A 112 -11.93 -8.19 -9.61
C GLY A 112 -10.95 -7.26 -8.87
N ILE A 113 -10.44 -7.70 -7.73
CA ILE A 113 -9.44 -6.97 -6.93
C ILE A 113 -8.14 -6.85 -7.73
N ILE A 114 -7.65 -7.97 -8.28
CA ILE A 114 -6.39 -8.02 -9.05
C ILE A 114 -6.45 -7.12 -10.27
N LEU A 115 -7.55 -7.16 -11.05
CA LEU A 115 -7.70 -6.36 -12.26
C LEU A 115 -7.80 -4.87 -11.94
N ASN A 116 -8.61 -4.50 -10.94
CA ASN A 116 -8.74 -3.11 -10.52
C ASN A 116 -7.42 -2.57 -9.95
N LEU A 117 -6.77 -3.33 -9.07
CA LEU A 117 -5.51 -2.92 -8.47
C LEU A 117 -4.42 -2.75 -9.55
N MET A 118 -4.32 -3.69 -10.49
CA MET A 118 -3.40 -3.57 -11.64
C MET A 118 -3.68 -2.30 -12.45
N GLY A 119 -4.95 -2.08 -12.81
CA GLY A 119 -5.34 -0.93 -13.62
C GLY A 119 -5.10 0.39 -12.89
N LEU A 120 -5.40 0.46 -11.60
CA LEU A 120 -5.16 1.67 -10.79
C LEU A 120 -3.67 1.97 -10.60
N LEU A 121 -2.85 0.97 -10.27
CA LEU A 121 -1.41 1.17 -10.09
C LEU A 121 -0.74 1.69 -11.38
N LEU A 122 -1.10 1.12 -12.52
CA LEU A 122 -0.58 1.59 -13.81
C LEU A 122 -1.15 2.97 -14.20
N GLY A 123 -2.44 3.20 -13.94
CA GLY A 123 -3.09 4.48 -14.21
C GLY A 123 -2.56 5.60 -13.31
N PHE A 124 -2.32 5.33 -12.04
CA PHE A 124 -1.77 6.30 -11.09
C PHE A 124 -0.31 6.63 -11.37
N ALA A 125 0.48 5.73 -11.95
CA ALA A 125 1.80 6.07 -12.46
C ALA A 125 1.74 7.16 -13.55
N ILE A 126 0.75 7.06 -14.46
CA ILE A 126 0.48 8.09 -15.47
C ILE A 126 -0.01 9.39 -14.81
N LEU A 127 -0.96 9.29 -13.87
CA LEU A 127 -1.52 10.43 -13.13
C LEU A 127 -0.42 11.21 -12.43
N ALA A 128 0.44 10.51 -11.68
CA ALA A 128 1.55 11.11 -10.96
C ALA A 128 2.49 11.89 -11.90
N LYS A 129 2.79 11.34 -13.07
CA LYS A 129 3.64 12.01 -14.06
C LYS A 129 2.96 13.23 -14.68
N ILE A 130 1.66 13.14 -15.02
CA ILE A 130 0.89 14.29 -15.51
C ILE A 130 0.86 15.41 -14.46
N PHE A 131 0.67 15.06 -13.17
CA PHE A 131 0.72 16.02 -12.08
C PHE A 131 2.11 16.66 -11.92
N GLU A 132 3.18 15.85 -11.93
CA GLU A 132 4.56 16.34 -11.89
C GLU A 132 4.81 17.35 -13.03
N GLU A 133 4.42 17.00 -14.25
CA GLU A 133 4.58 17.84 -15.44
C GLU A 133 3.59 19.02 -15.51
N SER A 134 2.64 19.14 -14.57
CA SER A 134 1.73 20.30 -14.53
C SER A 134 2.41 21.60 -14.10
N GLY A 135 3.66 21.52 -13.57
CA GLY A 135 4.42 22.65 -13.07
C GLY A 135 4.02 23.11 -11.66
N VAL A 136 3.04 22.46 -11.02
CA VAL A 136 2.68 22.76 -9.62
C VAL A 136 3.85 22.51 -8.67
N PRO A 137 4.59 21.38 -8.74
CA PRO A 137 5.76 21.18 -7.89
C PRO A 137 6.87 22.22 -8.10
N ASP A 138 7.01 22.77 -9.30
CA ASP A 138 8.08 23.71 -9.65
C ASP A 138 7.84 25.12 -9.09
N ILE A 139 6.58 25.50 -8.89
CA ILE A 139 6.24 26.82 -8.35
C ILE A 139 6.20 26.84 -6.82
N LEU A 140 6.02 25.70 -6.17
CA LEU A 140 5.89 25.60 -4.71
C LEU A 140 7.05 26.22 -3.94
N PRO A 141 8.35 26.04 -4.34
CA PRO A 141 9.49 26.62 -3.63
C PRO A 141 9.41 28.13 -3.43
N ARG A 142 8.72 28.86 -4.31
CA ARG A 142 8.55 30.33 -4.21
C ARG A 142 7.69 30.75 -3.03
N TYR A 143 6.75 29.92 -2.63
CA TYR A 143 5.79 30.19 -1.57
C TYR A 143 6.23 29.68 -0.20
N LEU A 144 7.30 28.86 -0.13
CA LEU A 144 7.80 28.35 1.14
C LEU A 144 8.55 29.45 1.91
N PRO A 145 8.25 29.69 3.21
CA PRO A 145 9.06 30.56 4.07
C PRO A 145 10.50 30.08 4.23
N ASP A 146 11.42 30.97 4.54
CA ASP A 146 12.87 30.67 4.66
C ASP A 146 13.25 30.12 6.03
N ASP A 147 12.30 30.05 6.97
CA ASP A 147 12.47 29.49 8.31
C ASP A 147 11.90 28.06 8.42
N TRP A 148 11.83 27.52 9.63
CA TRP A 148 11.28 26.19 9.91
C TRP A 148 9.85 25.97 9.38
N ARG A 149 9.10 27.03 9.13
CA ARG A 149 7.73 26.97 8.54
C ARG A 149 7.77 26.47 7.10
N GLY A 150 8.85 26.76 6.36
CA GLY A 150 8.99 26.28 4.99
C GLY A 150 9.06 24.76 4.88
N PRO A 151 9.97 24.08 5.58
CA PRO A 151 9.95 22.62 5.67
C PRO A 151 8.62 22.07 6.19
N PHE A 152 7.99 22.72 7.18
CA PHE A 152 6.68 22.31 7.71
C PHE A 152 5.60 22.35 6.61
N LEU A 153 5.50 23.44 5.87
CA LEU A 153 4.53 23.59 4.77
C LEU A 153 4.81 22.61 3.64
N LEU A 154 6.07 22.24 3.38
CA LEU A 154 6.40 21.19 2.42
C LEU A 154 5.82 19.83 2.87
N LEU A 155 5.92 19.47 4.14
CA LEU A 155 5.32 18.23 4.66
C LEU A 155 3.79 18.26 4.61
N VAL A 156 3.17 19.40 4.93
CA VAL A 156 1.71 19.60 4.76
C VAL A 156 1.32 19.43 3.29
N PHE A 157 2.07 20.03 2.36
CA PHE A 157 1.83 19.86 0.92
C PHE A 157 1.93 18.40 0.49
N VAL A 158 2.96 17.66 0.94
CA VAL A 158 3.10 16.23 0.64
C VAL A 158 1.91 15.43 1.16
N CYS A 159 1.44 15.71 2.38
CA CYS A 159 0.26 15.09 2.95
C CYS A 159 -1.01 15.39 2.12
N VAL A 160 -1.22 16.65 1.74
CA VAL A 160 -2.38 17.07 0.95
C VAL A 160 -2.37 16.41 -0.42
N ILE A 161 -1.26 16.43 -1.16
CA ILE A 161 -1.21 15.80 -2.48
C ILE A 161 -1.37 14.27 -2.39
N SER A 162 -0.89 13.64 -1.32
CA SER A 162 -1.04 12.21 -1.10
C SER A 162 -2.48 11.79 -0.79
N SER A 163 -3.35 12.71 -0.45
CA SER A 163 -4.78 12.38 -0.29
C SER A 163 -5.49 12.08 -1.61
N PHE A 164 -4.86 12.39 -2.75
CA PHE A 164 -5.40 12.15 -4.09
C PHE A 164 -4.35 11.64 -5.10
N LEU A 165 -3.08 11.63 -4.74
CA LEU A 165 -2.02 10.93 -5.45
C LEU A 165 -1.55 9.75 -4.61
N ASP A 166 -1.11 8.68 -5.29
CA ASP A 166 -0.46 7.56 -4.62
C ASP A 166 0.71 8.04 -3.73
N ASN A 167 0.86 7.41 -2.56
CA ASN A 167 1.86 7.78 -1.56
C ASN A 167 3.29 7.75 -2.09
N ILE A 168 3.61 6.84 -3.03
CA ILE A 168 4.93 6.76 -3.68
C ILE A 168 5.19 8.04 -4.47
N ALA A 169 4.22 8.46 -5.28
CA ALA A 169 4.33 9.66 -6.09
C ALA A 169 4.47 10.92 -5.22
N ALA A 170 3.65 11.04 -4.17
CA ALA A 170 3.72 12.17 -3.23
C ALA A 170 5.08 12.25 -2.54
N ALA A 171 5.63 11.12 -2.07
CA ALA A 171 6.96 11.06 -1.46
C ALA A 171 8.08 11.45 -2.45
N LEU A 172 8.01 10.99 -3.69
CA LEU A 172 9.00 11.31 -4.73
C LEU A 172 8.96 12.79 -5.13
N ILE A 173 7.77 13.39 -5.21
CA ILE A 173 7.58 14.83 -5.46
C ILE A 173 8.13 15.63 -4.28
N GLY A 174 7.75 15.29 -3.04
CA GLY A 174 8.26 15.94 -1.84
C GLY A 174 9.79 15.85 -1.75
N GLY A 175 10.36 14.67 -2.03
CA GLY A 175 11.80 14.46 -2.09
C GLY A 175 12.51 15.27 -3.17
N ALA A 176 11.92 15.38 -4.36
CA ALA A 176 12.45 16.20 -5.45
C ALA A 176 12.46 17.69 -5.09
N ILE A 177 11.38 18.21 -4.50
CA ILE A 177 11.31 19.59 -4.01
C ILE A 177 12.36 19.80 -2.90
N ALA A 178 12.48 18.86 -1.94
CA ALA A 178 13.46 18.95 -0.86
C ALA A 178 14.90 19.02 -1.39
N ILE A 179 15.25 18.25 -2.43
CA ILE A 179 16.56 18.29 -3.10
C ILE A 179 16.84 19.72 -3.62
N VAL A 180 15.88 20.35 -4.26
CA VAL A 180 16.03 21.68 -4.83
C VAL A 180 16.16 22.75 -3.73
N VAL A 181 15.20 22.79 -2.80
CA VAL A 181 15.12 23.86 -1.79
C VAL A 181 16.20 23.77 -0.71
N PHE A 182 16.73 22.57 -0.43
CA PHE A 182 17.82 22.36 0.53
C PHE A 182 19.18 22.08 -0.12
N LYS A 183 19.32 22.27 -1.45
CA LYS A 183 20.59 22.09 -2.19
C LYS A 183 21.24 20.74 -1.93
N ASN A 184 20.49 19.66 -2.06
CA ASN A 184 20.90 18.27 -1.79
C ASN A 184 21.30 17.99 -0.32
N ARG A 185 21.03 18.91 0.61
CA ARG A 185 21.34 18.72 2.04
C ARG A 185 20.05 18.49 2.83
N VAL A 186 19.53 17.27 2.74
CA VAL A 186 18.29 16.87 3.42
C VAL A 186 18.63 15.99 4.63
N HIS A 187 18.11 16.36 5.80
CA HIS A 187 18.30 15.58 7.03
C HIS A 187 17.52 14.25 6.96
N ILE A 188 18.09 13.16 7.46
CA ILE A 188 17.42 11.82 7.41
C ILE A 188 16.08 11.84 8.11
N GLY A 189 15.94 12.51 9.26
CA GLY A 189 14.67 12.69 9.94
C GLY A 189 13.63 13.43 9.11
N PHE A 190 14.04 14.35 8.24
CA PHE A 190 13.13 15.04 7.32
C PHE A 190 12.72 14.14 6.14
N ILE A 191 13.62 13.28 5.65
CA ILE A 191 13.28 12.25 4.64
C ILE A 191 12.25 11.28 5.21
N ALA A 192 12.44 10.83 6.45
CA ALA A 192 11.46 10.00 7.16
C ALA A 192 10.11 10.72 7.31
N ALA A 193 10.13 12.02 7.60
CA ALA A 193 8.91 12.82 7.69
C ALA A 193 8.21 13.00 6.34
N ILE A 194 8.92 13.08 5.20
CA ILE A 194 8.30 13.11 3.87
C ILE A 194 7.55 11.79 3.62
N VAL A 195 8.14 10.64 3.97
CA VAL A 195 7.47 9.33 3.87
C VAL A 195 6.26 9.26 4.80
N ALA A 196 6.41 9.75 6.03
CA ALA A 196 5.31 9.79 6.99
C ALA A 196 4.17 10.71 6.51
N ALA A 197 4.48 11.86 5.93
CA ALA A 197 3.49 12.78 5.36
C ALA A 197 2.75 12.17 4.17
N SER A 198 3.46 11.44 3.29
CA SER A 198 2.84 10.77 2.16
C SER A 198 1.91 9.62 2.62
N ASN A 199 2.33 8.82 3.58
CA ASN A 199 1.48 7.75 4.11
C ASN A 199 0.30 8.30 4.95
N ALA A 200 0.51 9.39 5.71
CA ALA A 200 -0.55 10.07 6.46
C ALA A 200 -1.65 10.60 5.53
N GLY A 201 -1.28 11.24 4.41
CA GLY A 201 -2.25 11.76 3.43
C GLY A 201 -3.11 10.68 2.81
N GLY A 202 -2.58 9.48 2.62
CA GLY A 202 -3.33 8.31 2.12
C GLY A 202 -4.24 7.67 3.15
N SER A 203 -3.98 7.80 4.46
CA SER A 203 -4.64 7.02 5.51
C SER A 203 -6.15 7.28 5.67
N GLY A 204 -6.66 8.41 5.21
CA GLY A 204 -8.10 8.73 5.25
C GLY A 204 -8.74 8.88 3.87
N SER A 205 -8.02 8.59 2.79
CA SER A 205 -8.49 8.74 1.42
C SER A 205 -8.39 7.43 0.66
N VAL A 206 -9.49 7.00 0.06
CA VAL A 206 -9.55 5.74 -0.71
C VAL A 206 -8.79 5.79 -2.04
N VAL A 207 -8.26 6.93 -2.44
CA VAL A 207 -7.46 7.09 -3.67
C VAL A 207 -6.01 7.51 -3.40
N GLY A 208 -5.68 7.82 -2.14
CA GLY A 208 -4.37 8.37 -1.76
C GLY A 208 -3.32 7.32 -1.38
N ASP A 209 -3.73 6.10 -1.09
CA ASP A 209 -2.82 4.99 -0.78
C ASP A 209 -3.37 3.68 -1.35
N THR A 210 -2.47 2.80 -1.75
CA THR A 210 -2.83 1.47 -2.29
C THR A 210 -3.59 0.64 -1.26
N THR A 211 -3.32 0.78 0.05
CA THR A 211 -4.04 0.08 1.12
C THR A 211 -5.50 0.49 1.18
N THR A 212 -5.78 1.77 1.24
CA THR A 212 -7.15 2.32 1.29
C THR A 212 -7.88 2.14 -0.03
N THR A 213 -7.17 2.21 -1.16
CA THR A 213 -7.70 1.87 -2.48
C THR A 213 -8.16 0.41 -2.52
N MET A 214 -7.39 -0.52 -1.96
CA MET A 214 -7.73 -1.94 -1.89
C MET A 214 -8.95 -2.17 -0.97
N MET A 215 -9.04 -1.46 0.17
CA MET A 215 -10.25 -1.47 1.03
C MET A 215 -11.48 -1.05 0.23
N TRP A 216 -11.37 0.02 -0.56
CA TRP A 216 -12.45 0.52 -1.39
C TRP A 216 -12.88 -0.47 -2.50
N ILE A 217 -11.92 -1.08 -3.20
CA ILE A 217 -12.19 -2.13 -4.20
C ILE A 217 -12.88 -3.35 -3.55
N ASP A 218 -12.52 -3.70 -2.31
CA ASP A 218 -13.13 -4.82 -1.58
C ASP A 218 -14.52 -4.49 -0.99
N GLY A 219 -15.01 -3.25 -1.19
CA GLY A 219 -16.35 -2.83 -0.80
C GLY A 219 -16.44 -2.02 0.50
N VAL A 220 -15.31 -1.65 1.11
CA VAL A 220 -15.30 -0.74 2.27
C VAL A 220 -15.74 0.65 1.83
N SER A 221 -16.74 1.22 2.52
CA SER A 221 -17.21 2.57 2.23
C SER A 221 -16.10 3.61 2.45
N PRO A 222 -15.92 4.60 1.55
CA PRO A 222 -15.00 5.70 1.77
C PRO A 222 -15.21 6.43 3.10
N PHE A 223 -16.46 6.54 3.55
CA PHE A 223 -16.80 7.18 4.83
C PHE A 223 -16.22 6.43 6.03
N ASN A 224 -16.09 5.10 5.94
CA ASN A 224 -15.53 4.27 7.01
C ASN A 224 -13.99 4.33 7.08
N VAL A 225 -13.34 4.95 6.12
CA VAL A 225 -11.89 5.20 6.12
C VAL A 225 -11.58 6.64 6.52
N LEU A 226 -12.53 7.56 6.29
CA LEU A 226 -12.33 9.01 6.42
C LEU A 226 -11.84 9.45 7.82
N HIS A 227 -12.32 8.81 8.89
CA HIS A 227 -11.90 9.15 10.26
C HIS A 227 -10.42 8.83 10.53
N GLY A 228 -9.76 8.03 9.70
CA GLY A 228 -8.31 7.85 9.72
C GLY A 228 -7.53 9.17 9.58
N PHE A 229 -8.13 10.21 8.97
CA PHE A 229 -7.53 11.55 8.94
C PHE A 229 -7.38 12.20 10.31
N ILE A 230 -8.17 11.84 11.32
CA ILE A 230 -8.00 12.37 12.69
C ILE A 230 -6.62 11.98 13.23
N ALA A 231 -6.27 10.69 13.08
CA ALA A 231 -4.94 10.20 13.48
C ALA A 231 -3.83 10.78 12.61
N ALA A 232 -4.04 10.77 11.28
CA ALA A 232 -3.05 11.22 10.30
C ALA A 232 -2.69 12.70 10.48
N LEU A 233 -3.69 13.59 10.66
CA LEU A 233 -3.46 15.02 10.89
C LEU A 233 -2.83 15.28 12.26
N THR A 234 -3.25 14.55 13.29
CA THR A 234 -2.62 14.62 14.62
C THR A 234 -1.14 14.23 14.53
N ALA A 235 -0.85 13.12 13.87
CA ALA A 235 0.53 12.67 13.66
C ALA A 235 1.32 13.68 12.84
N LEU A 236 0.74 14.23 11.75
CA LEU A 236 1.38 15.24 10.91
C LEU A 236 1.81 16.46 11.73
N LEU A 237 0.92 17.02 12.53
CA LEU A 237 1.23 18.19 13.34
C LEU A 237 2.40 17.91 14.27
N PHE A 238 2.46 16.73 14.86
CA PHE A 238 3.53 16.33 15.77
C PHE A 238 4.85 16.12 15.03
N PHE A 239 4.92 15.18 14.09
CA PHE A 239 6.20 14.85 13.47
C PHE A 239 6.73 15.97 12.57
N ALA A 240 5.85 16.72 11.89
CA ALA A 240 6.26 17.82 11.03
C ALA A 240 6.89 18.96 11.83
N TRP A 241 6.42 19.22 13.04
CA TRP A 241 7.05 20.19 13.94
C TRP A 241 8.51 19.85 14.20
N PHE A 242 8.78 18.63 14.66
CA PHE A 242 10.14 18.20 15.00
C PHE A 242 11.04 18.10 13.76
N ALA A 243 10.55 17.47 12.70
CA ALA A 243 11.30 17.29 11.45
C ALA A 243 11.69 18.62 10.81
N SER A 244 10.78 19.61 10.83
CA SER A 244 11.01 20.94 10.27
C SER A 244 12.10 21.70 11.00
N HIS A 245 12.10 21.64 12.32
CA HIS A 245 13.15 22.25 13.14
C HIS A 245 14.51 21.54 12.98
N GLN A 246 14.51 20.21 12.84
CA GLN A 246 15.72 19.46 12.54
C GLN A 246 16.30 19.87 11.17
N GLN A 247 15.43 19.99 10.14
CA GLN A 247 15.86 20.37 8.80
C GLN A 247 16.34 21.83 8.76
N ASP A 248 15.64 22.77 9.39
CA ASP A 248 16.04 24.18 9.43
C ASP A 248 17.41 24.38 10.08
N LYS A 249 17.68 23.65 11.17
CA LYS A 249 18.99 23.63 11.83
C LYS A 249 20.08 22.99 10.95
N TYR A 250 19.75 21.97 10.18
CA TYR A 250 20.69 21.25 9.34
C TYR A 250 20.99 22.00 8.04
N GLN A 251 19.95 22.50 7.36
CA GLN A 251 20.03 23.29 6.14
C GLN A 251 18.72 24.06 5.95
N ARG A 252 18.81 25.39 5.92
CA ARG A 252 17.69 26.27 5.60
C ARG A 252 17.33 26.22 4.12
N ILE A 253 16.10 26.61 3.81
CA ILE A 253 15.62 26.76 2.44
C ILE A 253 16.46 27.81 1.72
N GLN A 254 16.87 27.50 0.50
CA GLN A 254 17.52 28.43 -0.41
C GLN A 254 16.63 28.60 -1.65
N LYS A 255 16.12 29.79 -1.82
CA LYS A 255 15.29 30.16 -2.98
C LYS A 255 16.16 30.53 -4.15
N ASP A 256 16.47 29.59 -5.03
CA ASP A 256 16.87 29.94 -6.38
C ASP A 256 15.60 30.08 -7.20
N ALA A 257 15.28 31.30 -7.58
CA ALA A 257 14.16 31.56 -8.46
C ALA A 257 14.40 30.85 -9.80
N SER A 258 13.66 29.75 -10.04
CA SER A 258 13.51 29.23 -11.40
C SER A 258 12.61 30.24 -12.13
N PRO A 259 13.17 31.11 -13.03
CA PRO A 259 12.36 32.11 -13.69
C PRO A 259 11.40 31.41 -14.67
N GLY A 260 10.10 31.54 -14.47
CA GLY A 260 9.13 31.28 -15.52
C GLY A 260 8.35 29.98 -15.47
N ALA A 261 8.42 29.13 -14.43
CA ALA A 261 7.53 28.00 -14.31
C ALA A 261 6.07 28.44 -14.33
N LYS A 262 5.27 27.91 -15.26
CA LYS A 262 3.83 28.16 -15.41
C LYS A 262 3.07 26.87 -15.18
N VAL A 263 1.91 26.99 -14.51
CA VAL A 263 1.01 25.85 -14.30
C VAL A 263 0.26 25.53 -15.60
N ASP A 264 0.30 24.26 -16.01
CA ASP A 264 -0.55 23.70 -17.09
C ASP A 264 -1.89 23.25 -16.48
N TRP A 265 -2.89 24.12 -16.52
CA TRP A 265 -4.23 23.84 -15.99
C TRP A 265 -4.94 22.70 -16.72
N ILE A 266 -4.58 22.42 -17.98
CA ILE A 266 -5.17 21.29 -18.74
C ILE A 266 -4.67 19.97 -18.16
N LYS A 267 -3.39 19.86 -17.79
CA LYS A 267 -2.86 18.68 -17.11
C LYS A 267 -3.54 18.46 -15.76
N LEU A 268 -3.76 19.52 -14.98
CA LEU A 268 -4.52 19.40 -13.72
C LEU A 268 -5.98 19.00 -13.94
N LEU A 269 -6.63 19.48 -15.01
CA LEU A 269 -7.96 19.03 -15.38
C LEU A 269 -7.97 17.52 -15.72
N ILE A 270 -6.95 17.00 -16.41
CA ILE A 270 -6.83 15.58 -16.72
C ILE A 270 -6.69 14.77 -15.43
N VAL A 271 -5.84 15.21 -14.47
CA VAL A 271 -5.72 14.60 -13.16
C VAL A 271 -7.07 14.55 -12.44
N LEU A 272 -7.80 15.67 -12.41
CA LEU A 272 -9.13 15.74 -11.81
C LEU A 272 -10.12 14.77 -12.49
N LEU A 273 -10.11 14.70 -13.83
CA LEU A 273 -10.95 13.77 -14.59
C LEU A 273 -10.63 12.31 -14.25
N MET A 274 -9.36 11.96 -14.04
CA MET A 274 -8.96 10.61 -13.63
C MET A 274 -9.51 10.26 -12.23
N LEU A 275 -9.41 11.19 -11.28
CA LEU A 275 -9.92 10.99 -9.91
C LEU A 275 -11.45 10.89 -9.88
N VAL A 276 -12.14 11.80 -10.55
CA VAL A 276 -13.61 11.77 -10.68
C VAL A 276 -14.05 10.53 -11.44
N GLY A 277 -13.35 10.15 -12.50
CA GLY A 277 -13.58 8.93 -13.24
C GLY A 277 -13.48 7.67 -12.38
N ALA A 278 -12.44 7.58 -11.53
CA ALA A 278 -12.30 6.48 -10.56
C ALA A 278 -13.50 6.39 -9.62
N ILE A 279 -13.90 7.52 -9.03
CA ILE A 279 -15.02 7.58 -8.09
C ILE A 279 -16.34 7.18 -8.77
N LEU A 280 -16.64 7.76 -9.93
CA LEU A 280 -17.89 7.47 -10.65
C LEU A 280 -17.97 6.02 -11.12
N SER A 281 -16.87 5.49 -11.68
CA SER A 281 -16.87 4.10 -12.17
C SER A 281 -16.91 3.09 -11.03
N ASN A 282 -16.32 3.42 -9.85
CA ASN A 282 -16.50 2.57 -8.68
C ASN A 282 -17.95 2.59 -8.20
N PHE A 283 -18.56 3.76 -8.08
CA PHE A 283 -19.97 3.86 -7.65
C PHE A 283 -20.92 3.07 -8.56
N LEU A 284 -20.72 3.17 -9.88
CA LEU A 284 -21.60 2.54 -10.86
C LEU A 284 -21.31 1.04 -11.04
N TYR A 285 -20.06 0.66 -11.11
CA TYR A 285 -19.63 -0.67 -11.56
C TYR A 285 -18.71 -1.41 -10.60
N ASP A 286 -18.32 -0.85 -9.44
CA ASP A 286 -17.27 -1.34 -8.55
C ASP A 286 -15.94 -1.63 -9.32
N MET A 287 -15.63 -0.78 -10.31
CA MET A 287 -14.44 -0.89 -11.17
C MET A 287 -13.74 0.48 -11.32
N PRO A 288 -13.07 0.98 -10.27
CA PRO A 288 -12.44 2.30 -10.31
C PRO A 288 -11.37 2.43 -11.39
N ALA A 289 -10.66 1.34 -11.71
CA ALA A 289 -9.68 1.33 -12.79
C ALA A 289 -10.30 1.72 -14.15
N LEU A 290 -11.52 1.26 -14.44
CA LEU A 290 -12.20 1.58 -15.70
C LEU A 290 -12.32 3.09 -15.92
N GLY A 291 -12.75 3.83 -14.89
CA GLY A 291 -12.90 5.29 -14.97
C GLY A 291 -11.58 6.01 -15.14
N VAL A 292 -10.51 5.56 -14.46
CA VAL A 292 -9.15 6.10 -14.64
C VAL A 292 -8.70 5.94 -16.08
N TRP A 293 -8.84 4.74 -16.67
CA TRP A 293 -8.39 4.50 -18.03
C TRP A 293 -9.22 5.22 -19.08
N ILE A 294 -10.53 5.35 -18.90
CA ILE A 294 -11.39 6.18 -19.75
C ILE A 294 -10.92 7.65 -19.69
N ALA A 295 -10.65 8.17 -18.49
CA ALA A 295 -10.17 9.55 -18.33
C ALA A 295 -8.79 9.76 -18.97
N ILE A 296 -7.87 8.78 -18.90
CA ILE A 296 -6.57 8.81 -19.60
C ILE A 296 -6.78 8.92 -21.11
N LEU A 297 -7.69 8.11 -21.67
CA LEU A 297 -7.98 8.14 -23.11
C LEU A 297 -8.60 9.47 -23.55
N ILE A 298 -9.51 10.04 -22.77
CA ILE A 298 -10.06 11.38 -23.01
C ILE A 298 -8.96 12.43 -22.89
N GLY A 299 -8.12 12.33 -21.85
CA GLY A 299 -7.00 13.23 -21.64
C GLY A 299 -5.97 13.22 -22.78
N ALA A 300 -5.79 12.07 -23.41
CA ALA A 300 -4.91 11.89 -24.58
C ALA A 300 -5.31 12.77 -25.78
N LEU A 301 -6.58 13.14 -25.87
CA LEU A 301 -7.07 14.07 -26.89
C LEU A 301 -6.67 15.54 -26.61
N LEU A 302 -6.38 15.85 -25.34
CA LEU A 302 -6.07 17.22 -24.89
C LEU A 302 -4.57 17.46 -24.74
N ARG A 303 -3.82 16.44 -24.26
CA ARG A 303 -2.37 16.49 -24.00
C ARG A 303 -1.71 15.13 -24.27
N PRO A 304 -0.44 15.11 -24.66
CA PRO A 304 0.31 13.86 -24.79
C PRO A 304 0.36 13.12 -23.45
N VAL A 305 0.01 11.83 -23.46
CA VAL A 305 0.06 10.95 -22.28
C VAL A 305 1.47 10.39 -22.13
N PRO A 306 2.04 10.37 -20.92
CA PRO A 306 3.37 9.83 -20.67
C PRO A 306 3.37 8.30 -20.61
N TRP A 307 3.08 7.62 -21.73
CA TRP A 307 3.02 6.15 -21.82
C TRP A 307 4.30 5.43 -21.38
N LYS A 308 5.42 6.14 -21.36
CA LYS A 308 6.73 5.62 -20.92
C LYS A 308 6.76 5.23 -19.44
N GLU A 309 5.84 5.75 -18.63
CA GLU A 309 5.74 5.42 -17.21
C GLU A 309 5.18 4.01 -17.00
N VAL A 310 4.30 3.52 -17.87
CA VAL A 310 3.65 2.21 -17.73
C VAL A 310 4.66 1.05 -17.69
N PRO A 311 5.61 0.90 -18.63
CA PRO A 311 6.63 -0.15 -18.53
C PRO A 311 7.48 -0.07 -17.25
N GLY A 312 7.73 1.14 -16.74
CA GLY A 312 8.44 1.36 -15.49
C GLY A 312 7.68 0.84 -14.27
N ALA A 313 6.36 1.01 -14.27
CA ALA A 313 5.47 0.60 -13.19
C ALA A 313 5.15 -0.91 -13.16
N ILE A 314 5.22 -1.62 -14.31
CA ILE A 314 4.79 -3.02 -14.44
C ILE A 314 5.44 -3.95 -13.39
N LYS A 315 6.76 -3.85 -13.19
CA LYS A 315 7.46 -4.72 -12.24
C LYS A 315 6.98 -4.51 -10.80
N GLY A 316 6.77 -3.26 -10.40
CA GLY A 316 6.21 -2.92 -9.09
C GLY A 316 4.78 -3.41 -8.95
N THR A 317 3.97 -3.23 -9.98
CA THR A 317 2.59 -3.69 -10.01
C THR A 317 2.50 -5.22 -9.87
N ILE A 318 3.24 -5.99 -10.67
CA ILE A 318 3.24 -7.46 -10.57
C ILE A 318 3.75 -7.92 -9.19
N PHE A 319 4.79 -7.27 -8.65
CA PHE A 319 5.27 -7.54 -7.30
C PHE A 319 4.15 -7.42 -6.26
N LEU A 320 3.40 -6.31 -6.28
CA LEU A 320 2.31 -6.08 -5.35
C LEU A 320 1.15 -7.06 -5.54
N LEU A 321 0.77 -7.35 -6.79
CA LEU A 321 -0.27 -8.35 -7.11
C LEU A 321 0.10 -9.74 -6.62
N CYS A 322 1.37 -10.16 -6.74
CA CYS A 322 1.83 -11.43 -6.19
C CYS A 322 1.66 -11.48 -4.66
N LEU A 323 1.98 -10.39 -3.95
CA LEU A 323 1.82 -10.34 -2.49
C LEU A 323 0.34 -10.34 -2.07
N VAL A 324 -0.52 -9.60 -2.78
CA VAL A 324 -1.97 -9.62 -2.55
C VAL A 324 -2.53 -11.02 -2.76
N PHE A 325 -2.12 -11.70 -3.82
CA PHE A 325 -2.55 -13.07 -4.08
C PHE A 325 -2.01 -14.06 -3.06
N CYS A 326 -0.75 -13.90 -2.58
CA CYS A 326 -0.25 -14.69 -1.45
C CYS A 326 -1.11 -14.50 -0.19
N ALA A 327 -1.50 -13.26 0.11
CA ALA A 327 -2.33 -12.95 1.27
C ALA A 327 -3.73 -13.58 1.16
N SER A 328 -4.36 -13.57 -0.03
CA SER A 328 -5.68 -14.18 -0.24
C SER A 328 -5.70 -15.72 -0.08
N LEU A 329 -4.54 -16.35 -0.10
CA LEU A 329 -4.39 -17.78 0.13
C LEU A 329 -4.28 -18.16 1.62
N MET A 330 -4.24 -17.17 2.52
CA MET A 330 -4.06 -17.42 3.95
C MET A 330 -5.36 -17.83 4.63
N PRO A 331 -5.30 -18.76 5.60
CA PRO A 331 -6.46 -19.15 6.42
C PRO A 331 -6.69 -18.09 7.50
N VAL A 332 -7.42 -17.02 7.13
CA VAL A 332 -7.62 -15.83 7.98
C VAL A 332 -8.42 -16.10 9.26
N GLU A 333 -9.15 -17.22 9.29
CA GLU A 333 -9.87 -17.72 10.48
C GLU A 333 -8.96 -18.07 11.65
N ASP A 334 -7.69 -18.37 11.38
CA ASP A 334 -6.69 -18.69 12.42
C ASP A 334 -5.96 -17.44 12.95
N LEU A 335 -6.26 -16.23 12.39
CA LEU A 335 -5.67 -14.99 12.87
C LEU A 335 -6.32 -14.51 14.19
N PRO A 336 -5.57 -13.75 15.03
CA PRO A 336 -6.14 -13.11 16.20
C PRO A 336 -7.35 -12.24 15.83
N ASN A 337 -8.39 -12.25 16.66
CA ASN A 337 -9.59 -11.46 16.42
C ASN A 337 -9.29 -9.97 16.21
N ALA A 338 -10.02 -9.34 15.30
CA ALA A 338 -9.94 -7.91 15.07
C ALA A 338 -10.25 -7.12 16.36
N SER A 339 -9.40 -6.19 16.70
CA SER A 339 -9.53 -5.32 17.87
C SER A 339 -8.64 -4.08 17.68
N TRP A 340 -8.85 -3.05 18.49
CA TRP A 340 -7.95 -1.89 18.48
C TRP A 340 -6.50 -2.24 18.82
N VAL A 341 -6.28 -3.28 19.66
CA VAL A 341 -4.93 -3.76 19.99
C VAL A 341 -4.27 -4.42 18.77
N THR A 342 -4.99 -5.30 18.07
CA THR A 342 -4.47 -5.92 16.86
C THR A 342 -4.20 -4.88 15.78
N ALA A 343 -5.07 -3.88 15.60
CA ALA A 343 -4.84 -2.77 14.68
C ALA A 343 -3.58 -1.97 15.05
N LEU A 344 -3.39 -1.62 16.32
CA LEU A 344 -2.18 -0.92 16.80
C LEU A 344 -0.91 -1.75 16.54
N VAL A 345 -0.93 -3.04 16.85
CA VAL A 345 0.22 -3.93 16.65
C VAL A 345 0.53 -4.09 15.15
N LEU A 346 -0.48 -4.17 14.30
CA LEU A 346 -0.31 -4.27 12.86
C LEU A 346 0.48 -3.09 12.27
N GLY A 347 0.39 -1.89 12.84
CA GLY A 347 1.22 -0.78 12.40
C GLY A 347 2.71 -0.97 12.69
N PHE A 348 3.07 -1.59 13.83
CA PHE A 348 4.47 -1.97 14.09
C PHE A 348 4.92 -3.12 13.19
N VAL A 349 4.03 -4.05 12.86
CA VAL A 349 4.29 -5.11 11.89
C VAL A 349 4.50 -4.52 10.51
N SER A 350 3.69 -3.52 10.11
CA SER A 350 3.82 -2.78 8.85
C SER A 350 5.13 -1.98 8.75
N ALA A 351 5.74 -1.60 9.87
CA ALA A 351 7.07 -0.99 9.85
C ALA A 351 8.16 -1.90 9.26
N VAL A 352 7.96 -3.23 9.33
CA VAL A 352 8.93 -4.23 8.85
C VAL A 352 8.44 -4.91 7.57
N PHE A 353 7.12 -5.08 7.43
CA PHE A 353 6.49 -5.75 6.29
C PHE A 353 5.65 -4.75 5.50
N ASP A 354 5.57 -4.97 4.18
CA ASP A 354 4.76 -4.13 3.29
C ASP A 354 3.30 -4.05 3.76
N ASN A 355 2.71 -2.86 3.70
CA ASN A 355 1.37 -2.57 4.18
C ASN A 355 0.26 -3.29 3.36
N ILE A 356 0.48 -3.52 2.07
CA ILE A 356 -0.55 -4.06 1.16
C ILE A 356 -0.97 -5.48 1.51
N PRO A 357 -0.06 -6.47 1.67
CA PRO A 357 -0.47 -7.83 2.04
C PRO A 357 -1.09 -7.91 3.43
N LEU A 358 -0.68 -7.06 4.37
CA LEU A 358 -1.29 -6.99 5.70
C LEU A 358 -2.74 -6.49 5.61
N THR A 359 -2.99 -5.48 4.79
CA THR A 359 -4.35 -4.99 4.53
C THR A 359 -5.24 -6.06 3.91
N LYS A 360 -4.73 -6.84 2.95
CA LYS A 360 -5.50 -7.94 2.33
C LYS A 360 -5.89 -8.99 3.37
N LEU A 361 -4.98 -9.39 4.25
CA LEU A 361 -5.31 -10.32 5.35
C LEU A 361 -6.44 -9.78 6.23
N CYS A 362 -6.39 -8.49 6.59
CA CYS A 362 -7.44 -7.88 7.42
C CYS A 362 -8.77 -7.74 6.69
N LEU A 363 -8.75 -7.50 5.37
CA LEU A 363 -9.95 -7.45 4.54
C LEU A 363 -10.63 -8.82 4.46
N ASP A 364 -9.83 -9.89 4.30
CA ASP A 364 -10.34 -11.25 4.25
C ASP A 364 -10.86 -11.71 5.62
N GLN A 365 -10.22 -11.27 6.72
CA GLN A 365 -10.68 -11.54 8.07
C GLN A 365 -11.97 -10.76 8.42
N GLY A 366 -12.06 -9.49 8.04
CA GLY A 366 -13.19 -8.60 8.35
C GLY A 366 -13.20 -8.09 9.80
N HIS A 367 -14.28 -7.38 10.15
CA HIS A 367 -14.58 -6.89 11.51
C HIS A 367 -13.56 -5.87 12.07
N TYR A 368 -12.83 -5.15 11.21
CA TYR A 368 -11.96 -4.05 11.63
C TYR A 368 -12.70 -2.70 11.63
N ASP A 369 -12.23 -1.79 12.47
CA ASP A 369 -12.41 -0.37 12.26
C ASP A 369 -11.48 0.06 11.11
N TRP A 370 -12.07 0.37 9.96
CA TRP A 370 -11.31 0.56 8.72
C TRP A 370 -10.47 1.83 8.72
N GLY A 371 -10.91 2.89 9.39
CA GLY A 371 -10.12 4.11 9.53
C GLY A 371 -8.92 3.92 10.45
N MET A 372 -9.10 3.19 11.57
CA MET A 372 -7.99 2.83 12.44
C MET A 372 -7.01 1.90 11.75
N LEU A 373 -7.51 0.89 11.00
CA LEU A 373 -6.66 -0.03 10.26
C LEU A 373 -5.88 0.70 9.15
N ALA A 374 -6.56 1.56 8.38
CA ALA A 374 -5.94 2.34 7.32
C ALA A 374 -4.79 3.21 7.84
N TYR A 375 -5.03 3.91 8.96
CA TYR A 375 -3.97 4.66 9.61
C TYR A 375 -2.85 3.76 10.12
N SER A 376 -3.19 2.70 10.86
CA SER A 376 -2.19 1.82 11.48
C SER A 376 -1.29 1.20 10.45
N VAL A 377 -1.85 0.55 9.44
CA VAL A 377 -1.07 -0.19 8.45
C VAL A 377 -0.41 0.76 7.46
N GLY A 378 -1.11 1.80 6.98
CA GLY A 378 -0.57 2.78 6.04
C GLY A 378 0.54 3.62 6.65
N PHE A 379 0.26 4.33 7.76
CA PHE A 379 1.25 5.19 8.41
C PHE A 379 2.37 4.40 9.08
N GLY A 380 2.07 3.22 9.65
CA GLY A 380 3.03 2.36 10.34
C GLY A 380 4.26 2.01 9.51
N GLY A 381 4.08 1.80 8.20
CA GLY A 381 5.16 1.58 7.25
C GLY A 381 6.20 2.71 7.16
N SER A 382 5.92 3.90 7.71
CA SER A 382 6.86 5.03 7.72
C SER A 382 7.96 4.92 8.78
N MET A 383 7.78 4.08 9.80
CA MET A 383 8.70 3.98 10.93
C MET A 383 10.07 3.42 10.55
N ILE A 384 10.15 2.64 9.45
CA ILE A 384 11.40 2.12 8.89
C ILE A 384 11.38 2.40 7.38
N TRP A 385 12.54 2.73 6.79
CA TRP A 385 12.64 3.16 5.40
C TRP A 385 12.12 2.14 4.37
N PHE A 386 12.14 0.85 4.67
CA PHE A 386 11.65 -0.21 3.78
C PHE A 386 10.25 -0.75 4.15
N GLY A 387 9.62 -0.21 5.21
CA GLY A 387 8.29 -0.64 5.64
C GLY A 387 7.16 -0.18 4.71
N SER A 388 7.43 0.75 3.79
CA SER A 388 6.48 1.15 2.75
C SER A 388 7.15 1.34 1.41
N SER A 389 6.40 1.16 0.34
CA SER A 389 6.86 1.39 -1.02
C SER A 389 7.33 2.84 -1.25
N ALA A 390 6.72 3.82 -0.57
CA ALA A 390 7.14 5.23 -0.58
C ALA A 390 8.54 5.42 0.01
N GLY A 391 8.84 4.76 1.14
CA GLY A 391 10.16 4.78 1.78
C GLY A 391 11.24 4.13 0.90
N VAL A 392 10.94 3.00 0.28
CA VAL A 392 11.86 2.35 -0.67
C VAL A 392 12.13 3.26 -1.88
N ALA A 393 11.11 3.90 -2.42
CA ALA A 393 11.22 4.77 -3.60
C ALA A 393 12.07 6.02 -3.31
N ILE A 394 11.80 6.74 -2.22
CA ILE A 394 12.52 7.97 -1.88
C ILE A 394 13.99 7.69 -1.54
N THR A 395 14.29 6.56 -0.89
CA THR A 395 15.68 6.20 -0.54
C THR A 395 16.53 5.79 -1.76
N ASN A 396 15.93 5.62 -2.96
CA ASN A 396 16.71 5.55 -4.20
C ASN A 396 17.34 6.92 -4.56
N LYS A 397 16.66 8.04 -4.19
CA LYS A 397 17.19 9.39 -4.37
C LYS A 397 18.13 9.80 -3.21
N PHE A 398 17.93 9.21 -2.01
CA PHE A 398 18.72 9.48 -0.79
C PHE A 398 19.33 8.18 -0.24
N PRO A 399 20.38 7.62 -0.87
CA PRO A 399 20.94 6.33 -0.47
C PRO A 399 21.49 6.31 0.97
N GLU A 400 21.90 7.45 1.52
CA GLU A 400 22.38 7.64 2.88
C GLU A 400 21.29 7.39 3.94
N ALA A 401 20.03 7.49 3.56
CA ALA A 401 18.88 7.20 4.42
C ALA A 401 18.58 5.69 4.56
N ARG A 402 19.25 4.81 3.81
CA ARG A 402 19.08 3.34 3.89
C ARG A 402 19.75 2.71 5.11
N ASN A 403 19.84 3.41 6.20
CA ASN A 403 20.37 2.91 7.46
C ASN A 403 19.26 2.91 8.51
N VAL A 404 18.81 1.72 8.92
CA VAL A 404 17.70 1.54 9.88
C VAL A 404 17.99 2.25 11.20
N GLY A 405 19.20 2.13 11.75
CA GLY A 405 19.54 2.76 13.02
C GLY A 405 19.50 4.29 12.95
N ARG A 406 20.00 4.88 11.87
CA ARG A 406 19.89 6.34 11.65
C ARG A 406 18.47 6.78 11.35
N TRP A 407 17.71 6.00 10.56
CA TRP A 407 16.32 6.29 10.28
C TRP A 407 15.48 6.38 11.57
N ILE A 408 15.61 5.37 12.44
CA ILE A 408 14.89 5.34 13.71
C ILE A 408 15.38 6.46 14.66
N LYS A 409 16.71 6.66 14.75
CA LYS A 409 17.30 7.67 15.64
C LYS A 409 16.91 9.10 15.21
N ASP A 410 17.08 9.42 13.93
CA ASP A 410 16.86 10.77 13.42
C ASP A 410 15.39 11.04 13.13
N GLY A 411 14.60 9.98 12.80
CA GLY A 411 13.15 10.02 12.54
C GLY A 411 12.27 9.54 13.70
N TRP A 412 12.78 9.51 14.94
CA TRP A 412 12.05 9.03 16.13
C TRP A 412 10.65 9.63 16.28
N HIS A 413 10.49 10.90 15.88
CA HIS A 413 9.22 11.61 15.93
C HIS A 413 8.12 10.95 15.10
N VAL A 414 8.45 10.17 14.05
CA VAL A 414 7.47 9.42 13.25
C VAL A 414 6.85 8.29 14.08
N ALA A 415 7.67 7.50 14.79
CA ALA A 415 7.16 6.41 15.62
C ALA A 415 6.34 6.92 16.81
N VAL A 416 6.76 8.02 17.42
CA VAL A 416 5.99 8.67 18.51
C VAL A 416 4.67 9.23 17.98
N ALA A 417 4.70 9.87 16.80
CA ALA A 417 3.51 10.40 16.14
C ALA A 417 2.49 9.30 15.81
N TYR A 418 2.97 8.11 15.41
CA TYR A 418 2.11 6.95 15.18
C TYR A 418 1.27 6.62 16.40
N ILE A 419 1.92 6.51 17.57
CA ILE A 419 1.25 6.18 18.83
C ILE A 419 0.28 7.29 19.25
N ILE A 420 0.71 8.56 19.15
CA ILE A 420 -0.12 9.72 19.51
C ILE A 420 -1.34 9.81 18.60
N GLY A 421 -1.16 9.69 17.29
CA GLY A 421 -2.26 9.73 16.31
C GLY A 421 -3.27 8.62 16.56
N PHE A 422 -2.81 7.38 16.75
CA PHE A 422 -3.67 6.24 17.08
C PHE A 422 -4.44 6.46 18.38
N ALA A 423 -3.75 6.91 19.44
CA ALA A 423 -4.37 7.15 20.73
C ALA A 423 -5.46 8.24 20.67
N ILE A 424 -5.20 9.34 19.96
CA ILE A 424 -6.18 10.42 19.77
C ILE A 424 -7.38 9.91 18.96
N LEU A 425 -7.15 9.16 17.88
CA LEU A 425 -8.24 8.58 17.10
C LEU A 425 -9.11 7.66 17.97
N TYR A 426 -8.47 6.76 18.75
CA TYR A 426 -9.18 5.85 19.64
C TYR A 426 -9.96 6.60 20.74
N LEU A 427 -9.40 7.68 21.31
CA LEU A 427 -10.09 8.48 22.33
C LEU A 427 -11.28 9.27 21.77
N VAL A 428 -11.21 9.71 20.51
CA VAL A 428 -12.25 10.52 19.86
C VAL A 428 -13.38 9.67 19.30
N MET A 429 -13.03 8.57 18.63
CA MET A 429 -14.00 7.73 17.91
C MET A 429 -14.35 6.43 18.63
N GLY A 430 -13.47 5.92 19.54
CA GLY A 430 -13.61 4.57 20.05
C GLY A 430 -13.17 3.53 19.05
N TRP A 431 -13.58 2.27 19.24
CA TRP A 431 -13.41 1.18 18.28
C TRP A 431 -14.76 0.85 17.66
N GLU A 432 -14.94 1.20 16.40
CA GLU A 432 -16.19 1.04 15.66
C GLU A 432 -15.98 0.12 14.45
N PRO A 433 -15.95 -1.21 14.65
CA PRO A 433 -15.79 -2.14 13.54
C PRO A 433 -17.00 -2.08 12.61
N ALA A 434 -16.74 -1.94 11.31
CA ALA A 434 -17.79 -1.93 10.30
C ALA A 434 -17.69 -3.19 9.44
N ASP A 435 -18.81 -3.94 9.36
CA ASP A 435 -18.92 -5.10 8.49
C ASP A 435 -19.50 -4.64 7.15
N ASN A 436 -18.64 -4.37 6.17
CA ASN A 436 -19.04 -3.81 4.88
C ASN A 436 -19.25 -4.86 3.79
N ARG A 437 -19.30 -6.13 4.16
CA ARG A 437 -19.55 -7.24 3.21
C ARG A 437 -21.02 -7.53 2.95
N GLU A 438 -21.94 -6.62 3.25
CA GLU A 438 -23.38 -6.86 2.98
C GLU A 438 -23.68 -7.27 1.52
N HIS A 439 -22.79 -6.92 0.57
CA HIS A 439 -22.95 -7.33 -0.83
C HIS A 439 -22.26 -8.66 -1.19
N LYS A 440 -21.37 -9.19 -0.36
CA LYS A 440 -20.70 -10.50 -0.61
C LYS A 440 -21.37 -11.69 0.10
N ILE A 441 -22.38 -11.46 0.95
CA ILE A 441 -23.07 -12.51 1.73
C ILE A 441 -24.09 -13.31 0.91
N VAL A 442 -24.34 -12.96 -0.35
CA VAL A 442 -25.26 -13.73 -1.17
C VAL A 442 -24.52 -14.87 -1.85
N ASN A 443 -24.72 -16.07 -1.28
CA ASN A 443 -24.41 -17.39 -1.83
C ASN A 443 -22.99 -17.92 -1.66
N CYS A 444 -22.70 -18.41 -0.47
CA CYS A 444 -21.79 -19.54 -0.32
C CYS A 444 -22.62 -20.85 -0.38
N PRO A 445 -22.69 -21.58 -1.49
CA PRO A 445 -23.53 -22.78 -1.61
C PRO A 445 -22.83 -24.06 -1.11
N VAL A 446 -21.75 -23.94 -0.34
CA VAL A 446 -21.03 -25.13 0.18
C VAL A 446 -21.57 -25.48 1.57
N PRO A 447 -22.08 -26.72 1.80
CA PRO A 447 -22.41 -27.20 3.13
C PRO A 447 -21.16 -27.25 3.98
N GLY A 448 -21.05 -26.39 4.99
CA GLY A 448 -19.89 -26.29 5.89
C GLY A 448 -19.20 -24.93 5.93
N CYS A 449 -19.64 -23.94 5.17
CA CYS A 449 -19.16 -22.57 5.28
C CYS A 449 -19.60 -21.98 6.65
N PRO A 450 -18.70 -21.47 7.50
CA PRO A 450 -19.04 -20.96 8.84
C PRO A 450 -20.00 -19.78 8.85
N MET A 451 -20.28 -19.18 7.69
CA MET A 451 -21.18 -18.01 7.54
C MET A 451 -22.64 -18.36 7.21
N ALA A 452 -23.00 -19.63 7.02
CA ALA A 452 -24.37 -20.04 6.68
C ALA A 452 -25.37 -19.93 7.84
N ASN A 453 -24.97 -19.60 9.06
CA ASN A 453 -25.82 -19.62 10.26
C ASN A 453 -26.03 -18.27 10.97
N LYS A 454 -25.82 -17.13 10.32
CA LYS A 454 -26.30 -15.85 10.86
C LYS A 454 -27.50 -15.35 10.08
N THR A 455 -28.65 -15.98 10.32
CA THR A 455 -29.95 -15.38 10.01
C THR A 455 -30.10 -14.10 10.83
N VAL A 456 -30.40 -13.04 10.10
CA VAL A 456 -30.84 -11.74 10.61
C VAL A 456 -31.96 -11.96 11.63
N SER A 457 -31.70 -11.77 12.91
CA SER A 457 -32.71 -11.45 13.89
C SER A 457 -32.79 -9.93 13.97
N GLY A 458 -33.70 -9.35 13.18
CA GLY A 458 -34.06 -7.96 13.34
C GLY A 458 -34.72 -7.73 14.71
N LYS A 459 -34.26 -6.73 15.41
CA LYS A 459 -35.06 -5.75 16.14
C LYS A 459 -34.19 -4.52 16.37
#